data_f659a928997d6598fbeb7f88d3060c0d
#
_entry.id   f659a928997d6598fbeb7f88d3060c0d
#
_cell.length_a   1.000
_cell.length_b   1.000
_cell.length_c   1.000
_cell.angle_alpha   90.00
_cell.angle_beta   90.00
_cell.angle_gamma   90.00
#
_symmetry.space_group_name_H-M   'P 1'
#
loop_
_entity.id
_entity.type
_entity.pdbx_description
1 polymer ?
#
loop_
_entity_poly.entity_id
_entity_poly.type
_entity_poly.pdbx_seq_one_letter_code
_entity_poly.pdbx_strand_id
1 'polypeptide(L)'
;MNQLSFVGTYRTSPCILTEGAVVERLRREFHIPLDENLIHAALIYNDSYREVLAGIYKQYIDIATRHQLPLMLMTPTRRANTERISGSVYRNRDILRDNVAFLSELRDTASTPVYIGGLAGCRGDAYDGRYHLSVEEATQFHYPTVRALAEAGADYLFAGIMPQ
;
A
#
# COMPACT_ATOMS: atom_id res chain seq x y z
N MET A 1 3.83 18.73 18.33
CA MET A 1 4.18 19.49 17.11
C MET A 1 3.19 19.10 16.02
N ASN A 2 2.55 20.06 15.34
CA ASN A 2 1.69 19.71 14.21
C ASN A 2 2.56 19.12 13.09
N GLN A 3 2.35 17.85 12.76
CA GLN A 3 2.98 17.22 11.62
C GLN A 3 2.59 17.96 10.34
N LEU A 4 3.56 18.32 9.51
CA LEU A 4 3.29 18.88 8.18
C LEU A 4 2.47 17.88 7.35
N SER A 5 1.59 18.39 6.48
CA SER A 5 0.93 17.53 5.49
C SER A 5 1.98 16.86 4.58
N PHE A 6 1.62 15.75 3.94
CA PHE A 6 2.49 15.08 2.97
C PHE A 6 3.04 16.08 1.92
N VAL A 7 2.17 16.90 1.35
CA VAL A 7 2.57 17.92 0.35
C VAL A 7 3.55 18.93 0.92
N GLY A 8 3.35 19.36 2.17
CA GLY A 8 4.29 20.27 2.85
C GLY A 8 5.67 19.63 3.00
N THR A 9 5.73 18.41 3.51
CA THR A 9 6.98 17.66 3.67
C THR A 9 7.64 17.35 2.34
N TYR A 10 6.87 16.94 1.33
CA TYR A 10 7.40 16.65 -0.01
C TYR A 10 8.11 17.85 -0.64
N ARG A 11 7.60 19.08 -0.40
CA ARG A 11 8.18 20.31 -0.94
C ARG A 11 9.40 20.82 -0.17
N THR A 12 9.53 20.49 1.09
CA THR A 12 10.52 21.10 1.98
C THR A 12 11.60 20.14 2.47
N SER A 13 11.34 18.83 2.48
CA SER A 13 12.31 17.85 2.94
C SER A 13 13.34 17.55 1.87
N PRO A 14 14.65 17.54 2.20
CA PRO A 14 15.71 17.20 1.24
C PRO A 14 15.68 15.72 0.84
N CYS A 15 15.09 14.86 1.67
CA CYS A 15 14.98 13.43 1.45
C CYS A 15 13.75 12.88 2.17
N ILE A 16 13.02 11.99 1.52
CA ILE A 16 11.95 11.19 2.12
C ILE A 16 12.27 9.73 1.81
N LEU A 17 12.31 8.89 2.83
CA LEU A 17 12.53 7.44 2.65
C LEU A 17 11.25 6.77 2.17
N THR A 18 11.39 5.63 1.50
CA THR A 18 10.29 4.72 1.19
C THR A 18 10.64 3.30 1.61
N GLU A 19 9.62 2.47 1.85
CA GLU A 19 9.85 1.03 1.94
C GLU A 19 10.17 0.46 0.55
N GLY A 20 10.65 -0.79 0.52
CA GLY A 20 10.93 -1.49 -0.73
C GLY A 20 10.83 -3.00 -0.59
N ALA A 21 10.57 -3.68 -1.70
CA ALA A 21 10.62 -5.14 -1.83
C ALA A 21 9.79 -5.94 -0.80
N VAL A 22 8.71 -5.38 -0.24
CA VAL A 22 7.91 -6.03 0.81
C VAL A 22 7.45 -7.43 0.36
N VAL A 23 6.91 -7.56 -0.85
CA VAL A 23 6.45 -8.84 -1.41
C VAL A 23 7.59 -9.85 -1.55
N GLU A 24 8.76 -9.40 -2.00
CA GLU A 24 9.92 -10.27 -2.17
C GLU A 24 10.48 -10.73 -0.82
N ARG A 25 10.46 -9.86 0.18
CA ARG A 25 10.84 -10.21 1.54
C ARG A 25 9.89 -11.25 2.14
N LEU A 26 8.58 -11.05 1.99
CA LEU A 26 7.57 -12.03 2.44
C LEU A 26 7.83 -13.42 1.82
N ARG A 27 8.14 -13.47 0.53
CA ARG A 27 8.40 -14.73 -0.19
C ARG A 27 9.73 -15.37 0.19
N ARG A 28 10.82 -14.60 0.20
CA ARG A 28 12.19 -15.13 0.26
C ARG A 28 12.72 -15.28 1.68
N GLU A 29 12.40 -14.32 2.56
CA GLU A 29 12.88 -14.34 3.93
C GLU A 29 11.92 -15.09 4.87
N PHE A 30 10.62 -14.94 4.67
CA PHE A 30 9.59 -15.47 5.56
C PHE A 30 8.80 -16.65 4.99
N HIS A 31 8.97 -16.97 3.71
CA HIS A 31 8.27 -18.06 3.01
C HIS A 31 6.75 -18.00 3.16
N ILE A 32 6.18 -16.80 3.23
CA ILE A 32 4.74 -16.58 3.37
C ILE A 32 4.02 -16.92 2.06
N PRO A 33 3.01 -17.79 2.08
CA PRO A 33 2.14 -18.01 0.93
C PRO A 33 1.30 -16.76 0.68
N LEU A 34 1.31 -16.27 -0.56
CA LEU A 34 0.55 -15.09 -0.96
C LEU A 34 -0.78 -15.49 -1.57
N ASP A 35 -1.82 -14.70 -1.32
CA ASP A 35 -3.14 -14.89 -1.93
C ASP A 35 -3.07 -14.71 -3.46
N GLU A 36 -3.76 -15.56 -4.22
CA GLU A 36 -3.73 -15.55 -5.69
C GLU A 36 -4.33 -14.26 -6.28
N ASN A 37 -5.37 -13.73 -5.66
CA ASN A 37 -6.06 -12.53 -6.12
C ASN A 37 -5.43 -11.24 -5.56
N LEU A 38 -5.19 -11.22 -4.25
CA LEU A 38 -4.89 -10.01 -3.48
C LEU A 38 -3.40 -9.90 -3.11
N ILE A 39 -2.62 -10.96 -3.38
CA ILE A 39 -1.19 -11.05 -3.05
C ILE A 39 -1.00 -10.88 -1.54
N HIS A 40 -0.44 -9.77 -1.08
CA HIS A 40 -0.16 -9.53 0.34
C HIS A 40 -1.22 -8.65 1.04
N ALA A 41 -2.20 -8.12 0.31
CA ALA A 41 -3.28 -7.35 0.93
C ALA A 41 -4.15 -8.18 1.87
N ALA A 42 -4.27 -9.48 1.64
CA ALA A 42 -5.03 -10.40 2.46
C ALA A 42 -4.32 -10.85 3.75
N LEU A 43 -3.01 -10.61 3.88
CA LEU A 43 -2.23 -11.11 5.02
C LEU A 43 -2.68 -10.51 6.36
N ILE A 44 -3.26 -9.31 6.35
CA ILE A 44 -3.77 -8.65 7.55
C ILE A 44 -4.92 -9.42 8.24
N TYR A 45 -5.56 -10.37 7.56
CA TYR A 45 -6.66 -11.18 8.08
C TYR A 45 -6.20 -12.51 8.71
N ASN A 46 -4.90 -12.77 8.73
CA ASN A 46 -4.30 -13.89 9.45
C ASN A 46 -3.29 -13.33 10.45
N ASP A 47 -3.50 -13.57 11.74
CA ASP A 47 -2.72 -12.94 12.81
C ASP A 47 -1.21 -13.17 12.66
N SER A 48 -0.78 -14.40 12.38
CA SER A 48 0.63 -14.72 12.22
C SER A 48 1.26 -14.01 11.00
N TYR A 49 0.56 -13.94 9.89
CA TYR A 49 1.05 -13.26 8.69
C TYR A 49 1.01 -11.73 8.83
N ARG A 50 -0.01 -11.22 9.54
CA ARG A 50 -0.12 -9.81 9.90
C ARG A 50 1.07 -9.36 10.76
N GLU A 51 1.48 -10.18 11.73
CA GLU A 51 2.65 -9.90 12.55
C GLU A 51 3.94 -9.82 11.72
N VAL A 52 4.16 -10.76 10.81
CA VAL A 52 5.32 -10.75 9.90
C VAL A 52 5.30 -9.49 9.02
N LEU A 53 4.16 -9.17 8.42
CA LEU A 53 4.00 -7.98 7.59
C LEU A 53 4.25 -6.70 8.40
N ALA A 54 3.70 -6.60 9.61
CA ALA A 54 3.94 -5.50 10.53
C ALA A 54 5.42 -5.38 10.91
N GLY A 55 6.10 -6.50 11.16
CA GLY A 55 7.52 -6.54 11.45
C GLY A 55 8.38 -5.96 10.33
N ILE A 56 8.03 -6.26 9.08
CA ILE A 56 8.71 -5.68 7.91
C ILE A 56 8.54 -4.15 7.87
N TYR A 57 7.32 -3.64 8.01
CA TYR A 57 7.08 -2.19 8.00
C TYR A 57 7.73 -1.48 9.19
N LYS A 58 7.71 -2.09 10.39
CA LYS A 58 8.39 -1.53 11.57
C LYS A 58 9.89 -1.35 11.35
N GLN A 59 10.56 -2.25 10.64
CA GLN A 59 11.99 -2.08 10.32
C GLN A 59 12.24 -0.81 9.48
N TYR A 60 11.37 -0.48 8.53
CA TYR A 60 11.47 0.78 7.78
C TYR A 60 11.20 1.99 8.65
N ILE A 61 10.21 1.92 9.55
CA ILE A 61 9.92 2.98 10.54
C ILE A 61 11.13 3.20 11.45
N ASP A 62 11.77 2.13 11.94
CA ASP A 62 12.95 2.20 12.80
C ASP A 62 14.13 2.86 12.09
N ILE A 63 14.34 2.54 10.81
CA ILE A 63 15.38 3.18 9.99
C ILE A 63 15.09 4.67 9.85
N ALA A 64 13.86 5.04 9.49
CA ALA A 64 13.45 6.44 9.33
C ALA A 64 13.62 7.22 10.65
N THR A 65 13.21 6.62 11.76
CA THR A 65 13.36 7.18 13.11
C THR A 65 14.84 7.39 13.47
N ARG A 66 15.68 6.38 13.24
CA ARG A 66 17.13 6.48 13.51
C ARG A 66 17.81 7.61 12.76
N HIS A 67 17.39 7.84 11.52
CA HIS A 67 17.97 8.89 10.68
C HIS A 67 17.19 10.22 10.73
N GLN A 68 16.12 10.30 11.52
CA GLN A 68 15.25 11.48 11.66
C GLN A 68 14.72 11.98 10.30
N LEU A 69 14.39 11.05 9.40
CA LEU A 69 13.87 11.34 8.07
C LEU A 69 12.38 10.98 7.98
N PRO A 70 11.60 11.73 7.21
CA PRO A 70 10.23 11.34 6.89
C PRO A 70 10.20 10.04 6.08
N LEU A 71 9.13 9.26 6.25
CA LEU A 71 8.94 7.98 5.58
C LEU A 71 7.61 7.95 4.82
N MET A 72 7.64 7.44 3.62
CA MET A 72 6.48 7.06 2.82
C MET A 72 6.29 5.54 2.92
N LEU A 73 5.13 5.09 3.43
CA LEU A 73 4.71 3.69 3.39
C LEU A 73 3.54 3.54 2.43
N MET A 74 3.58 2.52 1.58
CA MET A 74 2.49 2.21 0.67
C MET A 74 1.68 1.03 1.20
N THR A 75 0.35 1.15 1.08
CA THR A 75 -0.54 0.04 1.43
C THR A 75 -0.23 -1.19 0.58
N PRO A 76 -0.35 -2.42 1.11
CA PRO A 76 -0.10 -3.65 0.36
C PRO A 76 -1.21 -3.96 -0.67
N THR A 77 -1.80 -2.93 -1.29
CA THR A 77 -3.04 -3.03 -2.08
C THR A 77 -2.85 -2.99 -3.60
N ARG A 78 -1.61 -3.08 -4.10
CA ARG A 78 -1.34 -3.02 -5.54
C ARG A 78 -2.25 -3.90 -6.41
N ARG A 79 -2.59 -5.08 -5.94
CA ARG A 79 -3.48 -6.03 -6.64
C ARG A 79 -4.93 -6.01 -6.11
N ALA A 80 -5.24 -5.21 -5.10
CA ALA A 80 -6.57 -5.16 -4.48
C ALA A 80 -7.48 -4.15 -5.21
N ASN A 81 -7.79 -4.43 -6.47
CA ASN A 81 -8.81 -3.69 -7.22
C ASN A 81 -10.19 -4.39 -7.09
N THR A 82 -11.25 -3.72 -7.51
CA THR A 82 -12.63 -4.19 -7.39
C THR A 82 -12.86 -5.58 -8.00
N GLU A 83 -12.29 -5.86 -9.18
CA GLU A 83 -12.44 -7.16 -9.86
C GLU A 83 -11.83 -8.29 -9.02
N ARG A 84 -10.61 -8.09 -8.50
CA ARG A 84 -9.89 -9.08 -7.71
C ARG A 84 -10.48 -9.28 -6.32
N ILE A 85 -10.94 -8.19 -5.69
CA ILE A 85 -11.66 -8.27 -4.41
C ILE A 85 -12.92 -9.09 -4.57
N SER A 86 -13.73 -8.80 -5.59
CA SER A 86 -14.97 -9.53 -5.87
C SER A 86 -14.77 -11.03 -6.14
N GLY A 87 -13.65 -11.38 -6.78
CA GLY A 87 -13.26 -12.78 -7.07
C GLY A 87 -12.57 -13.50 -5.91
N SER A 88 -12.32 -12.83 -4.79
CA SER A 88 -11.60 -13.42 -3.65
C SER A 88 -12.56 -13.96 -2.58
N VAL A 89 -12.03 -14.78 -1.67
CA VAL A 89 -12.74 -15.20 -0.46
C VAL A 89 -13.02 -14.03 0.49
N TYR A 90 -12.34 -12.92 0.32
CA TYR A 90 -12.45 -11.70 1.12
C TYR A 90 -13.41 -10.66 0.53
N ARG A 91 -14.27 -11.02 -0.45
CA ARG A 91 -15.19 -10.09 -1.15
C ARG A 91 -16.12 -9.28 -0.23
N ASN A 92 -16.35 -9.76 1.00
CA ASN A 92 -17.20 -9.10 2.01
C ASN A 92 -16.38 -8.25 3.01
N ARG A 93 -15.07 -8.05 2.78
CA ARG A 93 -14.18 -7.21 3.60
C ARG A 93 -13.90 -5.89 2.91
N ASP A 94 -13.70 -4.85 3.70
CA ASP A 94 -13.24 -3.55 3.19
C ASP A 94 -11.69 -3.51 3.12
N ILE A 95 -11.15 -4.32 2.19
CA ILE A 95 -9.72 -4.59 2.09
C ILE A 95 -8.88 -3.31 1.97
N LEU A 96 -9.36 -2.32 1.24
CA LEU A 96 -8.64 -1.09 1.02
C LEU A 96 -8.55 -0.28 2.30
N ARG A 97 -9.68 -0.08 2.98
CA ARG A 97 -9.76 0.61 4.27
C ARG A 97 -8.96 -0.12 5.36
N ASP A 98 -9.13 -1.43 5.46
CA ASP A 98 -8.47 -2.25 6.48
C ASP A 98 -6.94 -2.18 6.35
N ASN A 99 -6.41 -2.13 5.12
CA ASN A 99 -4.97 -1.97 4.90
C ASN A 99 -4.46 -0.54 5.19
N VAL A 100 -5.26 0.49 4.96
CA VAL A 100 -4.92 1.86 5.41
C VAL A 100 -4.92 1.92 6.93
N ALA A 101 -5.94 1.35 7.59
CA ALA A 101 -6.02 1.27 9.05
C ALA A 101 -4.82 0.52 9.65
N PHE A 102 -4.45 -0.62 9.07
CA PHE A 102 -3.28 -1.40 9.48
C PHE A 102 -1.98 -0.58 9.46
N LEU A 103 -1.72 0.18 8.40
CA LEU A 103 -0.53 1.05 8.36
C LEU A 103 -0.66 2.26 9.31
N SER A 104 -1.88 2.76 9.54
CA SER A 104 -2.12 3.85 10.50
C SER A 104 -1.76 3.42 11.92
N GLU A 105 -2.12 2.21 12.33
CA GLU A 105 -1.71 1.65 13.63
C GLU A 105 -0.18 1.61 13.79
N LEU A 106 0.55 1.25 12.72
CA LEU A 106 2.01 1.23 12.74
C LEU A 106 2.60 2.65 12.77
N ARG A 107 2.05 3.56 11.96
CA ARG A 107 2.44 4.97 11.94
C ARG A 107 2.35 5.61 13.31
N ASP A 108 1.30 5.31 14.06
CA ASP A 108 1.05 5.91 15.39
C ASP A 108 2.11 5.54 16.44
N THR A 109 2.94 4.54 16.14
CA THR A 109 4.11 4.16 16.96
C THR A 109 5.40 4.89 16.59
N ALA A 110 5.41 5.64 15.49
CA ALA A 110 6.60 6.30 14.96
C ALA A 110 6.85 7.65 15.65
N SER A 111 8.12 8.00 15.83
CA SER A 111 8.55 9.32 16.33
C SER A 111 8.94 10.30 15.22
N THR A 112 8.98 9.86 13.97
CA THR A 112 9.22 10.67 12.78
C THR A 112 7.96 10.71 11.91
N PRO A 113 7.80 11.71 11.02
CA PRO A 113 6.66 11.77 10.12
C PRO A 113 6.60 10.52 9.21
N VAL A 114 5.49 9.80 9.26
CA VAL A 114 5.19 8.67 8.37
C VAL A 114 3.92 9.00 7.60
N TYR A 115 3.96 8.86 6.28
CA TYR A 115 2.86 9.12 5.37
C TYR A 115 2.41 7.83 4.70
N ILE A 116 1.10 7.60 4.68
CA ILE A 116 0.51 6.39 4.11
C ILE A 116 0.04 6.66 2.70
N GLY A 117 0.63 5.96 1.74
CA GLY A 117 0.23 5.99 0.35
C GLY A 117 -0.76 4.88 0.01
N GLY A 118 -1.89 5.24 -0.56
CA GLY A 118 -2.81 4.28 -1.16
C GLY A 118 -2.23 3.74 -2.46
N LEU A 119 -1.74 2.50 -2.47
CA LEU A 119 -1.13 1.89 -3.66
C LEU A 119 -2.20 1.27 -4.56
N ALA A 120 -2.37 1.83 -5.75
CA ALA A 120 -3.18 1.27 -6.83
C ALA A 120 -2.29 0.71 -7.94
N GLY A 121 -2.60 -0.48 -8.44
CA GLY A 121 -1.91 -1.13 -9.55
C GLY A 121 -2.79 -1.23 -10.81
N CYS A 122 -2.19 -1.64 -11.91
CA CYS A 122 -2.87 -1.81 -13.20
C CYS A 122 -3.91 -2.92 -13.19
N ARG A 123 -4.78 -2.91 -14.21
CA ARG A 123 -5.65 -4.05 -14.53
C ARG A 123 -4.78 -5.20 -15.08
N GLY A 124 -5.09 -6.41 -14.64
CA GLY A 124 -4.38 -7.61 -15.12
C GLY A 124 -2.91 -7.67 -14.68
N ASP A 125 -2.04 -8.05 -15.60
CA ASP A 125 -0.59 -8.08 -15.43
C ASP A 125 0.07 -7.01 -16.28
N ALA A 126 0.89 -6.18 -15.66
CA ALA A 126 1.60 -5.07 -16.31
C ALA A 126 2.58 -5.50 -17.40
N TYR A 127 3.02 -6.76 -17.36
CA TYR A 127 4.08 -7.27 -18.21
C TYR A 127 3.59 -8.13 -19.38
N ASP A 128 2.29 -8.47 -19.42
CA ASP A 128 1.74 -9.33 -20.46
C ASP A 128 1.20 -8.56 -21.68
N GLY A 129 1.07 -7.24 -21.59
CA GLY A 129 0.62 -6.37 -22.67
C GLY A 129 -0.81 -6.59 -23.17
N ARG A 130 -1.63 -7.37 -22.44
CA ARG A 130 -2.98 -7.73 -22.88
C ARG A 130 -4.06 -6.70 -22.57
N TYR A 131 -3.79 -5.79 -21.64
CA TYR A 131 -4.78 -4.82 -21.18
C TYR A 131 -4.38 -3.40 -21.61
N HIS A 132 -5.05 -2.94 -22.65
CA HIS A 132 -4.99 -1.55 -23.12
C HIS A 132 -6.34 -0.91 -22.84
N LEU A 133 -6.39 -0.01 -21.87
CA LEU A 133 -7.62 0.68 -21.50
C LEU A 133 -7.69 2.04 -22.19
N SER A 134 -8.84 2.40 -22.72
CA SER A 134 -9.13 3.80 -23.07
C SER A 134 -9.14 4.66 -21.80
N VAL A 135 -9.09 5.97 -21.94
CA VAL A 135 -9.16 6.90 -20.78
C VAL A 135 -10.43 6.68 -19.98
N GLU A 136 -11.56 6.46 -20.65
CA GLU A 136 -12.85 6.20 -20.03
C GLU A 136 -12.85 4.89 -19.25
N GLU A 137 -12.35 3.81 -19.85
CA GLU A 137 -12.24 2.51 -19.20
C GLU A 137 -11.28 2.56 -18.01
N ALA A 138 -10.11 3.21 -18.15
CA ALA A 138 -9.16 3.38 -17.08
C ALA A 138 -9.77 4.18 -15.91
N THR A 139 -10.51 5.23 -16.22
CA THR A 139 -11.22 6.03 -15.22
C THR A 139 -12.24 5.18 -14.47
N GLN A 140 -13.08 4.43 -15.17
CA GLN A 140 -14.09 3.56 -14.57
C GLN A 140 -13.45 2.46 -13.70
N PHE A 141 -12.34 1.91 -14.17
CA PHE A 141 -11.63 0.84 -13.45
C PHE A 141 -10.93 1.33 -12.19
N HIS A 142 -10.23 2.46 -12.27
CA HIS A 142 -9.41 2.94 -11.15
C HIS A 142 -10.18 3.78 -10.13
N TYR A 143 -11.21 4.50 -10.56
CA TYR A 143 -11.95 5.43 -9.70
C TYR A 143 -12.45 4.82 -8.38
N PRO A 144 -13.07 3.61 -8.36
CA PRO A 144 -13.52 3.01 -7.10
C PRO A 144 -12.39 2.74 -6.11
N THR A 145 -11.25 2.24 -6.60
CA THR A 145 -10.07 1.96 -5.77
C THR A 145 -9.45 3.24 -5.24
N VAL A 146 -9.24 4.23 -6.09
CA VAL A 146 -8.68 5.55 -5.74
C VAL A 146 -9.55 6.24 -4.70
N ARG A 147 -10.86 6.25 -4.94
CA ARG A 147 -11.84 6.84 -4.02
C ARG A 147 -11.82 6.15 -2.66
N ALA A 148 -11.87 4.83 -2.62
CA ALA A 148 -11.87 4.07 -1.37
C ALA A 148 -10.59 4.29 -0.54
N LEU A 149 -9.42 4.35 -1.17
CA LEU A 149 -8.15 4.65 -0.51
C LEU A 149 -8.12 6.08 0.04
N ALA A 150 -8.62 7.06 -0.72
CA ALA A 150 -8.71 8.45 -0.26
C ALA A 150 -9.70 8.61 0.91
N GLU A 151 -10.90 7.99 0.81
CA GLU A 151 -11.90 7.99 1.89
C GLU A 151 -11.43 7.24 3.14
N ALA A 152 -10.53 6.25 2.99
CA ALA A 152 -9.89 5.55 4.10
C ALA A 152 -8.82 6.40 4.83
N GLY A 153 -8.43 7.56 4.27
CA GLY A 153 -7.49 8.47 4.90
C GLY A 153 -6.03 8.27 4.47
N ALA A 154 -5.78 7.75 3.28
CA ALA A 154 -4.44 7.75 2.71
C ALA A 154 -3.94 9.20 2.49
N ASP A 155 -2.69 9.48 2.87
CA ASP A 155 -2.09 10.83 2.77
C ASP A 155 -1.77 11.21 1.32
N TYR A 156 -1.53 10.21 0.46
CA TYR A 156 -1.29 10.35 -0.97
C TYR A 156 -1.71 9.08 -1.72
N LEU A 157 -1.79 9.16 -3.02
CA LEU A 157 -2.06 8.00 -3.89
C LEU A 157 -0.81 7.69 -4.72
N PHE A 158 -0.49 6.42 -4.84
CA PHE A 158 0.63 5.94 -5.62
C PHE A 158 0.15 5.00 -6.73
N ALA A 159 0.34 5.40 -7.99
CA ALA A 159 0.08 4.56 -9.15
C ALA A 159 1.30 3.68 -9.41
N GLY A 160 1.22 2.42 -8.97
CA GLY A 160 2.35 1.49 -9.03
C GLY A 160 2.29 0.55 -10.22
N ILE A 161 3.34 0.56 -11.06
CA ILE A 161 3.46 -0.31 -12.25
C ILE A 161 2.25 -0.12 -13.17
N MET A 162 2.12 1.08 -13.70
CA MET A 162 1.11 1.47 -14.69
C MET A 162 1.82 1.57 -16.04
N PRO A 163 1.75 0.55 -16.92
CA PRO A 163 2.48 0.57 -18.19
C PRO A 163 1.85 1.51 -19.21
N GLN A 164 0.59 1.90 -19.02
CA GLN A 164 -0.14 2.81 -19.91
C GLN A 164 -1.18 3.59 -19.11
#